data_13ea54237e47b20d64be7d9b63382edf
#
_entry.id   13ea54237e47b20d64be7d9b63382edf
#
_cell.length_a   1.000
_cell.length_b   1.000
_cell.length_c   1.000
_cell.angle_alpha   90.00
_cell.angle_beta   90.00
_cell.angle_gamma   90.00
#
_symmetry.space_group_name_H-M   'P 1'
#
loop_
_entity.id
_entity.type
_entity.pdbx_description
1 polymer ?
#
loop_
_entity_poly.entity_id
_entity_poly.type
_entity_poly.pdbx_seq_one_letter_code
_entity_poly.pdbx_strand_id
1 'polypeptide(L)'
;MRQQTQKIARFGLLTALALILGLLDRAIPVSALLGGVLPGIKLGLANTVLLYAIYLMDWKSSVILMLTKVVLSGFLFGSLTAILYSLSGGILSLTVMLLIRKKPAHGAMAAALLALAADTWLLIRTPHPTGQRLAIIILIALAFIAAIAVFIAIRKKKISGVTGTSLAGAVMHNVGQILAACVVLHSPQLLTTYLPVLVGIGAAVGCLTGIVTERVLKALKINSEFKIQNSEV
;
A
#
# COMPACT_ATOMS: atom_id res chain seq x y z
N MET A 1 -16.03 9.53 -28.53
CA MET A 1 -16.89 9.85 -27.38
C MET A 1 -17.00 8.67 -26.38
N ARG A 2 -17.43 7.47 -26.79
CA ARG A 2 -17.66 6.32 -25.87
C ARG A 2 -16.45 5.94 -24.98
N GLN A 3 -15.22 5.96 -25.50
CA GLN A 3 -14.01 5.62 -24.74
C GLN A 3 -13.66 6.68 -23.67
N GLN A 4 -13.82 7.96 -23.97
CA GLN A 4 -13.59 9.04 -23.00
C GLN A 4 -14.61 8.99 -21.86
N THR A 5 -15.88 8.79 -22.17
CA THR A 5 -16.94 8.63 -21.17
C THR A 5 -16.66 7.44 -20.24
N GLN A 6 -16.19 6.31 -20.79
CA GLN A 6 -15.81 5.14 -19.99
C GLN A 6 -14.61 5.41 -19.08
N LYS A 7 -13.60 6.16 -19.55
CA LYS A 7 -12.45 6.57 -18.70
C LYS A 7 -12.90 7.45 -17.54
N ILE A 8 -13.74 8.44 -17.81
CA ILE A 8 -14.27 9.35 -16.76
C ILE A 8 -15.12 8.56 -15.75
N ALA A 9 -16.01 7.69 -16.23
CA ALA A 9 -16.84 6.87 -15.35
C ALA A 9 -16.00 5.94 -14.45
N ARG A 10 -14.97 5.29 -15.01
CA ARG A 10 -14.03 4.46 -14.22
C ARG A 10 -13.26 5.29 -13.19
N PHE A 11 -12.79 6.48 -13.58
CA PHE A 11 -12.10 7.38 -12.67
C PHE A 11 -13.00 7.81 -11.51
N GLY A 12 -14.23 8.24 -11.79
CA GLY A 12 -15.21 8.61 -10.77
C GLY A 12 -15.54 7.46 -9.81
N LEU A 13 -15.77 6.26 -10.36
CA LEU A 13 -16.05 5.05 -9.57
C LEU A 13 -14.86 4.70 -8.65
N LEU A 14 -13.64 4.71 -9.19
CA LEU A 14 -12.44 4.43 -8.40
C LEU A 14 -12.19 5.50 -7.33
N THR A 15 -12.47 6.77 -7.64
CA THR A 15 -12.38 7.86 -6.66
C THR A 15 -13.37 7.65 -5.51
N ALA A 16 -14.63 7.35 -5.81
CA ALA A 16 -15.64 7.05 -4.80
C ALA A 16 -15.25 5.85 -3.92
N LEU A 17 -14.77 4.76 -4.55
CA LEU A 17 -14.28 3.59 -3.83
C LEU A 17 -13.07 3.93 -2.94
N ALA A 18 -12.16 4.78 -3.41
CA ALA A 18 -11.00 5.22 -2.62
C ALA A 18 -11.43 6.01 -1.37
N LEU A 19 -12.47 6.82 -1.48
CA LEU A 19 -13.00 7.57 -0.33
C LEU A 19 -13.69 6.65 0.67
N ILE A 20 -14.49 5.69 0.20
CA ILE A 20 -15.14 4.69 1.06
C ILE A 20 -14.09 3.87 1.82
N LEU A 21 -13.08 3.34 1.11
CA LEU A 21 -11.99 2.60 1.75
C LEU A 21 -11.16 3.49 2.69
N GLY A 22 -11.03 4.77 2.37
CA GLY A 22 -10.39 5.76 3.26
C GLY A 22 -11.19 6.03 4.53
N LEU A 23 -12.52 5.96 4.48
CA LEU A 23 -13.39 6.01 5.66
C LEU A 23 -13.21 4.77 6.54
N LEU A 24 -13.19 3.58 5.91
CA LEU A 24 -12.95 2.32 6.61
C LEU A 24 -11.57 2.31 7.28
N ASP A 25 -10.54 2.80 6.58
CA ASP A 25 -9.19 2.97 7.14
C ASP A 25 -9.19 3.84 8.42
N ARG A 26 -10.07 4.82 8.48
CA ARG A 26 -10.22 5.69 9.66
C ARG A 26 -10.96 5.04 10.80
N ALA A 27 -11.94 4.20 10.49
CA ALA A 27 -12.70 3.46 11.50
C ALA A 27 -11.81 2.47 12.28
N ILE A 28 -10.66 2.08 11.71
CA ILE A 28 -9.68 1.22 12.37
C ILE A 28 -8.69 2.12 13.13
N PRO A 29 -8.68 2.12 14.46
CA PRO A 29 -7.89 3.05 15.28
C PRO A 29 -6.42 2.61 15.36
N VAL A 30 -5.69 2.57 14.24
CA VAL A 30 -4.28 2.14 14.18
C VAL A 30 -3.41 2.97 15.12
N SER A 31 -3.64 4.27 15.19
CA SER A 31 -2.87 5.15 16.07
C SER A 31 -3.11 4.82 17.55
N ALA A 32 -4.33 4.46 17.94
CA ALA A 32 -4.63 4.05 19.30
C ALA A 32 -3.96 2.70 19.67
N LEU A 33 -3.93 1.76 18.71
CA LEU A 33 -3.22 0.48 18.86
C LEU A 33 -1.70 0.68 19.02
N LEU A 34 -1.17 1.78 18.48
CA LEU A 34 0.25 2.17 18.54
C LEU A 34 0.52 3.20 19.67
N GLY A 35 -0.35 3.28 20.67
CA GLY A 35 -0.16 4.18 21.83
C GLY A 35 -0.51 5.66 21.58
N GLY A 36 -1.26 5.97 20.52
CA GLY A 36 -1.79 7.31 20.25
C GLY A 36 -0.78 8.34 19.72
N VAL A 37 0.49 7.98 19.58
CA VAL A 37 1.59 8.91 19.25
C VAL A 37 1.54 9.39 17.79
N LEU A 38 0.91 8.64 16.90
CA LEU A 38 0.90 8.89 15.45
C LEU A 38 -0.51 9.15 14.92
N PRO A 39 -1.12 10.32 15.19
CA PRO A 39 -2.44 10.63 14.65
C PRO A 39 -2.40 10.72 13.12
N GLY A 40 -3.41 10.14 12.47
CA GLY A 40 -3.55 10.21 11.00
C GLY A 40 -2.85 9.10 10.21
N ILE A 41 -2.13 8.19 10.85
CA ILE A 41 -1.61 6.97 10.20
C ILE A 41 -2.76 6.01 9.88
N LYS A 42 -2.70 5.41 8.69
CA LYS A 42 -3.73 4.52 8.13
C LYS A 42 -3.09 3.23 7.66
N LEU A 43 -3.89 2.15 7.63
CA LEU A 43 -3.47 0.85 7.08
C LEU A 43 -3.20 0.88 5.57
N GLY A 44 -3.79 1.85 4.86
CA GLY A 44 -3.63 1.99 3.43
C GLY A 44 -4.61 1.14 2.61
N LEU A 45 -5.78 0.77 3.14
CA LEU A 45 -6.83 0.07 2.38
C LEU A 45 -7.19 0.81 1.08
N ALA A 46 -7.22 2.14 1.13
CA ALA A 46 -7.46 2.97 -0.04
C ALA A 46 -6.37 2.86 -1.13
N ASN A 47 -5.20 2.28 -0.84
CA ASN A 47 -4.17 1.99 -1.86
C ASN A 47 -4.56 0.83 -2.77
N THR A 48 -5.49 -0.03 -2.36
CA THR A 48 -6.10 -1.04 -3.23
C THR A 48 -6.67 -0.41 -4.50
N VAL A 49 -7.21 0.80 -4.39
CA VAL A 49 -7.74 1.53 -5.55
C VAL A 49 -6.64 1.99 -6.49
N LEU A 50 -5.48 2.38 -5.96
CA LEU A 50 -4.32 2.70 -6.79
C LEU A 50 -3.83 1.44 -7.53
N LEU A 51 -3.89 0.28 -6.89
CA LEU A 51 -3.59 -0.99 -7.53
C LEU A 51 -4.53 -1.27 -8.71
N TYR A 52 -5.85 -1.07 -8.55
CA TYR A 52 -6.80 -1.15 -9.67
C TYR A 52 -6.45 -0.14 -10.76
N ALA A 53 -6.14 1.10 -10.40
CA ALA A 53 -5.84 2.15 -11.37
C ALA A 53 -4.63 1.80 -12.25
N ILE A 54 -3.53 1.28 -11.68
CA ILE A 54 -2.33 0.91 -12.46
C ILE A 54 -2.54 -0.30 -13.38
N TYR A 55 -3.55 -1.14 -13.13
CA TYR A 55 -3.89 -2.29 -13.98
C TYR A 55 -5.02 -2.01 -14.97
N LEU A 56 -5.95 -1.10 -14.65
CA LEU A 56 -7.13 -0.78 -15.47
C LEU A 56 -6.99 0.53 -16.25
N MET A 57 -6.07 1.40 -15.84
CA MET A 57 -5.87 2.73 -16.42
C MET A 57 -4.38 2.95 -16.75
N ASP A 58 -4.09 4.10 -17.36
CA ASP A 58 -2.73 4.54 -17.62
C ASP A 58 -2.08 5.15 -16.37
N TRP A 59 -0.75 5.25 -16.37
CA TRP A 59 0.02 5.76 -15.24
C TRP A 59 -0.34 7.21 -14.87
N LYS A 60 -0.65 8.05 -15.88
CA LYS A 60 -1.06 9.45 -15.67
C LYS A 60 -2.38 9.53 -14.88
N SER A 61 -3.37 8.74 -15.30
CA SER A 61 -4.65 8.65 -14.58
C SER A 61 -4.48 8.11 -13.16
N SER A 62 -3.54 7.18 -12.95
CA SER A 62 -3.24 6.66 -11.61
C SER A 62 -2.63 7.72 -10.69
N VAL A 63 -1.74 8.57 -11.22
CA VAL A 63 -1.19 9.72 -10.47
C VAL A 63 -2.28 10.73 -10.12
N ILE A 64 -3.11 11.10 -11.10
CA ILE A 64 -4.23 12.04 -10.87
C ILE A 64 -5.20 11.47 -9.83
N LEU A 65 -5.53 10.18 -9.92
CA LEU A 65 -6.40 9.50 -8.96
C LEU A 65 -5.81 9.55 -7.54
N MET A 66 -4.51 9.30 -7.40
CA MET A 66 -3.80 9.39 -6.12
C MET A 66 -3.91 10.80 -5.53
N LEU A 67 -3.63 11.83 -6.32
CA LEU A 67 -3.74 13.23 -5.88
C LEU A 67 -5.18 13.59 -5.51
N THR A 68 -6.14 13.25 -6.37
CA THR A 68 -7.57 13.50 -6.12
C THR A 68 -8.04 12.84 -4.83
N LYS A 69 -7.69 11.56 -4.62
CA LYS A 69 -7.99 10.82 -3.39
C LYS A 69 -7.42 11.52 -2.16
N VAL A 70 -6.16 11.95 -2.20
CA VAL A 70 -5.49 12.58 -1.05
C VAL A 70 -6.13 13.92 -0.72
N VAL A 71 -6.36 14.75 -1.74
CA VAL A 71 -6.98 16.08 -1.60
C VAL A 71 -8.41 15.94 -1.07
N LEU A 72 -9.26 15.12 -1.71
CA LEU A 72 -10.64 14.93 -1.28
C LEU A 72 -10.72 14.34 0.14
N SER A 73 -9.91 13.34 0.45
CA SER A 73 -9.85 12.76 1.81
C SER A 73 -9.39 13.79 2.84
N GLY A 74 -8.51 14.70 2.47
CA GLY A 74 -8.07 15.80 3.32
C GLY A 74 -9.17 16.80 3.60
N PHE A 75 -9.91 17.21 2.58
CA PHE A 75 -11.04 18.14 2.73
C PHE A 75 -12.20 17.52 3.53
N LEU A 76 -12.54 16.28 3.26
CA LEU A 76 -13.67 15.62 3.91
C LEU A 76 -13.38 15.25 5.37
N PHE A 77 -12.13 14.94 5.68
CA PHE A 77 -11.78 14.33 6.98
C PHE A 77 -10.73 15.13 7.79
N GLY A 78 -10.34 16.27 7.31
CA GLY A 78 -9.75 17.41 7.93
C GLY A 78 -8.56 17.27 8.87
N SER A 79 -7.37 16.84 8.38
CA SER A 79 -6.12 17.05 9.09
C SER A 79 -5.00 17.27 8.07
N LEU A 80 -4.31 18.38 8.16
CA LEU A 80 -3.17 18.69 7.29
C LEU A 80 -2.06 17.65 7.42
N THR A 81 -1.81 17.15 8.62
CA THR A 81 -0.84 16.08 8.89
C THR A 81 -1.25 14.78 8.20
N ALA A 82 -2.54 14.42 8.22
CA ALA A 82 -3.03 13.23 7.52
C ALA A 82 -2.91 13.36 6.00
N ILE A 83 -3.03 14.57 5.44
CA ILE A 83 -2.77 14.84 4.01
C ILE A 83 -1.31 14.58 3.69
N LEU A 84 -0.39 15.15 4.47
CA LEU A 84 1.06 14.99 4.27
C LEU A 84 1.48 13.51 4.35
N TYR A 85 0.99 12.79 5.35
CA TYR A 85 1.28 11.35 5.49
C TYR A 85 0.69 10.54 4.34
N SER A 86 -0.56 10.82 3.94
CA SER A 86 -1.20 10.13 2.82
C SER A 86 -0.53 10.44 1.48
N LEU A 87 -0.05 11.66 1.28
CA LEU A 87 0.65 12.09 0.07
C LEU A 87 2.01 11.39 -0.04
N SER A 88 2.83 11.44 1.02
CA SER A 88 4.14 10.80 1.06
C SER A 88 4.01 9.28 0.86
N GLY A 89 3.11 8.64 1.61
CA GLY A 89 2.83 7.21 1.45
C GLY A 89 2.29 6.87 0.06
N GLY A 90 1.40 7.69 -0.49
CA GLY A 90 0.82 7.51 -1.82
C GLY A 90 1.84 7.62 -2.94
N ILE A 91 2.71 8.64 -2.90
CA ILE A 91 3.78 8.83 -3.89
C ILE A 91 4.72 7.63 -3.88
N LEU A 92 5.23 7.24 -2.70
CA LEU A 92 6.19 6.15 -2.59
C LEU A 92 5.56 4.81 -3.00
N SER A 93 4.34 4.54 -2.54
CA SER A 93 3.58 3.35 -2.92
C SER A 93 3.35 3.26 -4.42
N LEU A 94 2.81 4.32 -5.03
CA LEU A 94 2.48 4.35 -6.45
C LEU A 94 3.75 4.20 -7.32
N THR A 95 4.83 4.90 -6.96
CA THR A 95 6.11 4.80 -7.67
C THR A 95 6.62 3.37 -7.68
N VAL A 96 6.67 2.72 -6.51
CA VAL A 96 7.16 1.35 -6.40
C VAL A 96 6.24 0.38 -7.14
N MET A 97 4.91 0.51 -7.02
CA MET A 97 3.98 -0.33 -7.76
C MET A 97 4.14 -0.21 -9.27
N LEU A 98 4.34 1.00 -9.80
CA LEU A 98 4.58 1.23 -11.25
C LEU A 98 5.89 0.61 -11.73
N LEU A 99 6.95 0.71 -10.93
CA LEU A 99 8.27 0.14 -11.26
C LEU A 99 8.25 -1.39 -11.30
N ILE A 100 7.60 -2.01 -10.31
CA ILE A 100 7.69 -3.47 -10.14
C ILE A 100 6.59 -4.25 -10.84
N ARG A 101 5.53 -3.61 -11.36
CA ARG A 101 4.37 -4.30 -11.96
C ARG A 101 4.76 -5.28 -13.08
N LYS A 102 5.88 -5.05 -13.78
CA LYS A 102 6.40 -5.94 -14.83
C LYS A 102 7.20 -7.12 -14.28
N LYS A 103 7.82 -6.96 -13.09
CA LYS A 103 8.63 -7.99 -12.42
C LYS A 103 8.26 -8.06 -10.93
N PRO A 104 7.02 -8.42 -10.59
CA PRO A 104 6.48 -8.24 -9.24
C PRO A 104 7.19 -9.09 -8.18
N ALA A 105 7.68 -10.28 -8.52
CA ALA A 105 8.40 -11.12 -7.56
C ALA A 105 9.72 -10.46 -7.12
N HIS A 106 10.50 -9.97 -8.05
CA HIS A 106 11.78 -9.30 -7.74
C HIS A 106 11.55 -7.97 -7.03
N GLY A 107 10.53 -7.20 -7.46
CA GLY A 107 10.18 -5.94 -6.82
C GLY A 107 9.70 -6.11 -5.39
N ALA A 108 8.84 -7.09 -5.12
CA ALA A 108 8.39 -7.40 -3.77
C ALA A 108 9.56 -7.82 -2.86
N MET A 109 10.49 -8.64 -3.38
CA MET A 109 11.69 -9.04 -2.65
C MET A 109 12.62 -7.85 -2.40
N ALA A 110 12.86 -7.01 -3.40
CA ALA A 110 13.70 -5.81 -3.24
C ALA A 110 13.11 -4.84 -2.21
N ALA A 111 11.80 -4.59 -2.24
CA ALA A 111 11.12 -3.75 -1.26
C ALA A 111 11.25 -4.31 0.16
N ALA A 112 11.06 -5.63 0.33
CA ALA A 112 11.21 -6.30 1.61
C ALA A 112 12.65 -6.25 2.13
N LEU A 113 13.65 -6.47 1.27
CA LEU A 113 15.06 -6.38 1.64
C LEU A 113 15.48 -4.97 2.02
N LEU A 114 14.99 -3.94 1.30
CA LEU A 114 15.25 -2.55 1.65
C LEU A 114 14.64 -2.17 3.00
N ALA A 115 13.40 -2.58 3.26
CA ALA A 115 12.75 -2.36 4.55
C ALA A 115 13.53 -3.07 5.68
N LEU A 116 13.90 -4.35 5.47
CA LEU A 116 14.71 -5.11 6.43
C LEU A 116 16.07 -4.45 6.72
N ALA A 117 16.77 -4.01 5.66
CA ALA A 117 18.07 -3.34 5.81
C ALA A 117 17.95 -2.03 6.60
N ALA A 118 16.90 -1.23 6.30
CA ALA A 118 16.63 0.01 7.01
C ALA A 118 16.32 -0.25 8.49
N ASP A 119 15.43 -1.21 8.78
CA ASP A 119 15.06 -1.57 10.15
C ASP A 119 16.25 -2.11 10.94
N THR A 120 17.09 -2.97 10.32
CA THR A 120 18.29 -3.52 10.96
C THR A 120 19.32 -2.42 11.24
N TRP A 121 19.55 -1.53 10.27
CA TRP A 121 20.46 -0.41 10.44
C TRP A 121 20.03 0.52 11.59
N LEU A 122 18.71 0.82 11.65
CA LEU A 122 18.15 1.65 12.72
C LEU A 122 18.24 0.96 14.08
N LEU A 123 17.96 -0.35 14.16
CA LEU A 123 18.08 -1.12 15.40
C LEU A 123 19.50 -1.09 15.97
N ILE A 124 20.53 -1.09 15.10
CA ILE A 124 21.94 -1.01 15.52
C ILE A 124 22.29 0.39 16.03
N ARG A 125 21.75 1.43 15.39
CA ARG A 125 22.11 2.83 15.65
C ARG A 125 21.39 3.45 16.84
N THR A 126 20.24 2.92 17.24
CA THR A 126 19.43 3.50 18.32
C THR A 126 19.47 2.65 19.58
N PRO A 127 19.65 3.28 20.76
CA PRO A 127 19.58 2.57 22.04
C PRO A 127 18.12 2.21 22.35
N HIS A 128 17.86 0.94 22.54
CA HIS A 128 16.54 0.43 22.97
C HIS A 128 16.70 -0.39 24.26
N PRO A 129 15.71 -0.41 25.16
CA PRO A 129 15.63 -1.37 26.24
C PRO A 129 15.67 -2.81 25.73
N THR A 130 16.30 -3.72 26.48
CA THR A 130 16.55 -5.10 26.01
C THR A 130 15.28 -5.84 25.54
N GLY A 131 14.16 -5.67 26.26
CA GLY A 131 12.90 -6.28 25.88
C GLY A 131 12.30 -5.76 24.58
N GLN A 132 12.44 -4.46 24.32
CA GLN A 132 11.98 -3.87 23.04
C GLN A 132 12.87 -4.30 21.87
N ARG A 133 14.16 -4.43 22.06
CA ARG A 133 15.08 -4.95 21.03
C ARG A 133 14.67 -6.34 20.57
N LEU A 134 14.40 -7.23 21.51
CA LEU A 134 13.99 -8.60 21.19
C LEU A 134 12.68 -8.62 20.40
N ALA A 135 11.69 -7.84 20.80
CA ALA A 135 10.41 -7.73 20.09
C ALA A 135 10.62 -7.20 18.66
N ILE A 136 11.42 -6.18 18.46
CA ILE A 136 11.73 -5.62 17.14
C ILE A 136 12.45 -6.68 16.26
N ILE A 137 13.43 -7.39 16.79
CA ILE A 137 14.14 -8.46 16.07
C ILE A 137 13.16 -9.55 15.62
N ILE A 138 12.26 -9.98 16.49
CA ILE A 138 11.23 -10.99 16.17
C ILE A 138 10.32 -10.47 15.04
N LEU A 139 9.86 -9.24 15.11
CA LEU A 139 9.01 -8.63 14.08
C LEU A 139 9.72 -8.52 12.73
N ILE A 140 10.98 -8.11 12.71
CA ILE A 140 11.82 -8.05 11.52
C ILE A 140 11.98 -9.46 10.92
N ALA A 141 12.28 -10.46 11.74
CA ALA A 141 12.42 -11.84 11.30
C ALA A 141 11.12 -12.39 10.70
N LEU A 142 9.97 -12.15 11.34
CA LEU A 142 8.66 -12.55 10.84
C LEU A 142 8.32 -11.86 9.51
N ALA A 143 8.59 -10.56 9.39
CA ALA A 143 8.39 -9.82 8.15
C ALA A 143 9.26 -10.37 7.00
N PHE A 144 10.50 -10.74 7.30
CA PHE A 144 11.42 -11.33 6.33
C PHE A 144 10.98 -12.73 5.89
N ILE A 145 10.56 -13.58 6.83
CA ILE A 145 10.00 -14.90 6.53
C ILE A 145 8.76 -14.77 5.65
N ALA A 146 7.87 -13.83 5.99
CA ALA A 146 6.68 -13.55 5.19
C ALA A 146 7.04 -13.09 3.76
N ALA A 147 8.02 -12.21 3.61
CA ALA A 147 8.48 -11.74 2.31
C ALA A 147 9.07 -12.88 1.45
N ILE A 148 9.87 -13.77 2.05
CA ILE A 148 10.40 -14.97 1.38
C ILE A 148 9.24 -15.88 0.97
N ALA A 149 8.29 -16.14 1.86
CA ALA A 149 7.14 -16.99 1.56
C ALA A 149 6.32 -16.45 0.37
N VAL A 150 6.08 -15.13 0.34
CA VAL A 150 5.41 -14.46 -0.77
C VAL A 150 6.22 -14.56 -2.06
N PHE A 151 7.54 -14.32 -1.99
CA PHE A 151 8.42 -14.46 -3.16
C PHE A 151 8.35 -15.86 -3.75
N ILE A 152 8.49 -16.91 -2.89
CA ILE A 152 8.39 -18.32 -3.30
C ILE A 152 7.01 -18.61 -3.89
N ALA A 153 5.94 -18.12 -3.27
CA ALA A 153 4.57 -18.32 -3.74
C ALA A 153 4.32 -17.69 -5.12
N ILE A 154 4.87 -16.49 -5.38
CA ILE A 154 4.83 -15.86 -6.71
C ILE A 154 5.64 -16.67 -7.72
N ARG A 155 6.86 -17.08 -7.38
CA ARG A 155 7.74 -17.89 -8.24
C ARG A 155 7.11 -19.23 -8.59
N LYS A 156 6.45 -19.88 -7.65
CA LYS A 156 5.71 -21.13 -7.84
C LYS A 156 4.32 -20.93 -8.48
N LYS A 157 3.98 -19.73 -8.92
CA LYS A 157 2.68 -19.36 -9.50
C LYS A 157 1.46 -19.65 -8.59
N LYS A 158 1.69 -19.79 -7.28
CA LYS A 158 0.60 -19.96 -6.29
C LYS A 158 -0.18 -18.69 -6.04
N ILE A 159 0.49 -17.53 -6.14
CA ILE A 159 -0.12 -16.18 -6.10
C ILE A 159 0.33 -15.38 -7.31
N SER A 160 -0.51 -14.42 -7.71
CA SER A 160 -0.26 -13.61 -8.90
C SER A 160 0.72 -12.47 -8.65
N GLY A 161 1.22 -11.91 -9.75
CA GLY A 161 2.02 -10.68 -9.71
C GLY A 161 1.28 -9.48 -9.15
N VAL A 162 -0.06 -9.45 -9.23
CA VAL A 162 -0.91 -8.41 -8.62
C VAL A 162 -0.72 -8.39 -7.11
N THR A 163 -0.74 -9.56 -6.47
CA THR A 163 -0.53 -9.70 -5.02
C THR A 163 0.85 -9.20 -4.60
N GLY A 164 1.91 -9.53 -5.36
CA GLY A 164 3.26 -9.03 -5.08
C GLY A 164 3.38 -7.51 -5.21
N THR A 165 2.75 -6.94 -6.24
CA THR A 165 2.69 -5.48 -6.43
C THR A 165 1.93 -4.80 -5.30
N SER A 166 0.82 -5.38 -4.85
CA SER A 166 0.02 -4.90 -3.73
C SER A 166 0.81 -4.89 -2.43
N LEU A 167 1.49 -6.00 -2.12
CA LEU A 167 2.33 -6.13 -0.92
C LEU A 167 3.41 -5.04 -0.88
N ALA A 168 4.17 -4.89 -1.97
CA ALA A 168 5.21 -3.87 -2.04
C ALA A 168 4.63 -2.45 -1.92
N GLY A 169 3.49 -2.20 -2.56
CA GLY A 169 2.80 -0.91 -2.46
C GLY A 169 2.35 -0.59 -1.03
N ALA A 170 1.80 -1.57 -0.32
CA ALA A 170 1.33 -1.38 1.06
C ALA A 170 2.49 -1.14 2.04
N VAL A 171 3.57 -1.92 1.93
CA VAL A 171 4.79 -1.72 2.73
C VAL A 171 5.36 -0.32 2.48
N MET A 172 5.53 0.07 1.22
CA MET A 172 6.10 1.36 0.86
C MET A 172 5.18 2.54 1.21
N HIS A 173 3.86 2.32 1.24
CA HIS A 173 2.94 3.32 1.77
C HIS A 173 3.22 3.62 3.24
N ASN A 174 3.37 2.59 4.06
CA ASN A 174 3.66 2.74 5.48
C ASN A 174 5.05 3.37 5.71
N VAL A 175 6.05 2.97 4.92
CA VAL A 175 7.37 3.61 4.94
C VAL A 175 7.25 5.12 4.66
N GLY A 176 6.52 5.50 3.61
CA GLY A 176 6.32 6.91 3.26
C GLY A 176 5.59 7.70 4.35
N GLN A 177 4.57 7.09 4.99
CA GLN A 177 3.87 7.74 6.10
C GLN A 177 4.80 8.01 7.30
N ILE A 178 5.60 7.03 7.70
CA ILE A 178 6.52 7.17 8.83
C ILE A 178 7.63 8.18 8.53
N LEU A 179 8.18 8.19 7.31
CA LEU A 179 9.15 9.19 6.91
C LEU A 179 8.58 10.60 7.02
N ALA A 180 7.36 10.82 6.53
CA ALA A 180 6.68 12.10 6.69
C ALA A 180 6.42 12.44 8.16
N ALA A 181 6.01 11.46 8.99
CA ALA A 181 5.79 11.66 10.40
C ALA A 181 7.09 12.04 11.15
N CYS A 182 8.21 11.43 10.81
CA CYS A 182 9.52 11.79 11.37
C CYS A 182 9.90 13.25 11.09
N VAL A 183 9.60 13.73 9.88
CA VAL A 183 9.85 15.13 9.51
C VAL A 183 8.91 16.06 10.25
N VAL A 184 7.61 15.77 10.24
CA VAL A 184 6.58 16.64 10.85
C VAL A 184 6.71 16.73 12.37
N LEU A 185 7.03 15.60 13.02
CA LEU A 185 7.14 15.49 14.48
C LEU A 185 8.58 15.68 15.00
N HIS A 186 9.54 15.93 14.11
CA HIS A 186 10.98 16.07 14.44
C HIS A 186 11.48 14.90 15.31
N SER A 187 10.98 13.70 15.07
CA SER A 187 11.25 12.51 15.91
C SER A 187 11.70 11.30 15.07
N PRO A 188 13.00 11.13 14.81
CA PRO A 188 13.52 9.99 14.06
C PRO A 188 13.30 8.64 14.77
N GLN A 189 13.07 8.64 16.10
CA GLN A 189 12.78 7.42 16.86
C GLN A 189 11.50 6.70 16.39
N LEU A 190 10.58 7.40 15.68
CA LEU A 190 9.40 6.80 15.11
C LEU A 190 9.73 5.69 14.09
N LEU A 191 10.84 5.83 13.36
CA LEU A 191 11.31 4.80 12.43
C LEU A 191 11.57 3.48 13.14
N THR A 192 12.28 3.51 14.26
CA THR A 192 12.66 2.29 14.97
C THR A 192 11.51 1.67 15.76
N THR A 193 10.60 2.50 16.26
CA THR A 193 9.51 2.04 17.12
C THR A 193 8.31 1.54 16.33
N TYR A 194 7.91 2.26 15.29
CA TYR A 194 6.63 2.00 14.60
C TYR A 194 6.79 1.35 13.23
N LEU A 195 7.91 1.59 12.51
CA LEU A 195 8.08 1.08 11.16
C LEU A 195 8.02 -0.46 11.10
N PRO A 196 8.68 -1.24 11.99
CA PRO A 196 8.61 -2.70 11.92
C PRO A 196 7.19 -3.24 12.04
N VAL A 197 6.40 -2.66 12.95
CA VAL A 197 4.99 -3.05 13.15
C VAL A 197 4.15 -2.69 11.92
N LEU A 198 4.33 -1.49 11.38
CA LEU A 198 3.58 -1.02 10.20
C LEU A 198 3.98 -1.76 8.93
N VAL A 199 5.24 -2.16 8.78
CA VAL A 199 5.68 -3.03 7.68
C VAL A 199 4.99 -4.40 7.76
N GLY A 200 4.95 -5.01 8.94
CA GLY A 200 4.25 -6.28 9.17
C GLY A 200 2.75 -6.20 8.85
N ILE A 201 2.07 -5.19 9.39
CA ILE A 201 0.65 -4.93 9.12
C ILE A 201 0.44 -4.63 7.63
N GLY A 202 1.27 -3.77 7.03
CA GLY A 202 1.21 -3.43 5.62
C GLY A 202 1.39 -4.64 4.71
N ALA A 203 2.29 -5.55 5.06
CA ALA A 203 2.47 -6.80 4.33
C ALA A 203 1.22 -7.68 4.38
N ALA A 204 0.61 -7.85 5.55
CA ALA A 204 -0.63 -8.62 5.72
C ALA A 204 -1.80 -8.01 4.93
N VAL A 205 -2.01 -6.70 5.08
CA VAL A 205 -3.06 -5.96 4.35
C VAL A 205 -2.79 -5.99 2.84
N GLY A 206 -1.54 -5.80 2.42
CA GLY A 206 -1.14 -5.85 1.01
C GLY A 206 -1.36 -7.22 0.37
N CYS A 207 -1.11 -8.31 1.08
CA CYS A 207 -1.44 -9.65 0.62
C CYS A 207 -2.96 -9.83 0.46
N LEU A 208 -3.74 -9.47 1.47
CA LEU A 208 -5.20 -9.61 1.44
C LEU A 208 -5.81 -8.80 0.30
N THR A 209 -5.48 -7.52 0.21
CA THR A 209 -5.99 -6.62 -0.82
C THR A 209 -5.52 -7.04 -2.23
N GLY A 210 -4.31 -7.58 -2.35
CA GLY A 210 -3.79 -8.12 -3.60
C GLY A 210 -4.58 -9.32 -4.10
N ILE A 211 -4.90 -10.27 -3.21
CA ILE A 211 -5.74 -11.45 -3.54
C ILE A 211 -7.14 -11.02 -3.97
N VAL A 212 -7.76 -10.08 -3.24
CA VAL A 212 -9.07 -9.54 -3.60
C VAL A 212 -9.03 -8.85 -4.95
N THR A 213 -8.03 -7.99 -5.17
CA THR A 213 -7.85 -7.27 -6.45
C THR A 213 -7.67 -8.24 -7.61
N GLU A 214 -6.88 -9.28 -7.43
CA GLU A 214 -6.70 -10.30 -8.47
C GLU A 214 -8.01 -10.97 -8.87
N ARG A 215 -8.84 -11.36 -7.88
CA ARG A 215 -10.14 -11.99 -8.15
C ARG A 215 -11.07 -11.04 -8.91
N VAL A 216 -11.12 -9.77 -8.51
CA VAL A 216 -11.94 -8.76 -9.20
C VAL A 216 -11.43 -8.50 -10.62
N LEU A 217 -10.12 -8.37 -10.83
CA LEU A 217 -9.55 -8.18 -12.17
C LEU A 217 -9.83 -9.36 -13.09
N LYS A 218 -9.74 -10.60 -12.57
CA LYS A 218 -10.12 -11.81 -13.34
C LYS A 218 -11.60 -11.80 -13.71
N ALA A 219 -12.48 -11.48 -12.77
CA ALA A 219 -13.92 -11.40 -13.02
C ALA A 219 -14.27 -10.33 -14.07
N LEU A 220 -13.63 -9.16 -14.01
CA LEU A 220 -13.81 -8.10 -15.00
C LEU A 220 -13.31 -8.50 -16.39
N LYS A 221 -12.23 -9.26 -16.48
CA LYS A 221 -11.68 -9.75 -17.74
C LYS A 221 -12.59 -10.80 -18.38
N ILE A 222 -13.08 -11.75 -17.61
CA ILE A 222 -14.07 -12.75 -18.08
C ILE A 222 -15.32 -12.06 -18.62
N ASN A 223 -15.86 -11.09 -17.89
CA ASN A 223 -17.05 -10.36 -18.34
C ASN A 223 -16.79 -9.52 -19.62
N SER A 224 -15.56 -9.04 -19.84
CA SER A 224 -15.23 -8.31 -21.09
C SER A 224 -15.13 -9.26 -22.28
N GLU A 225 -14.55 -10.44 -22.10
CA GLU A 225 -14.48 -11.48 -23.15
C GLU A 225 -15.88 -12.00 -23.53
N PHE A 226 -16.74 -12.26 -22.54
CA PHE A 226 -18.13 -12.68 -22.77
C PHE A 226 -18.96 -11.62 -23.51
N LYS A 227 -18.69 -10.32 -23.24
CA LYS A 227 -19.39 -9.22 -23.90
C LYS A 227 -18.96 -9.02 -25.34
N ILE A 228 -17.69 -9.28 -25.67
CA ILE A 228 -17.16 -9.23 -27.05
C ILE A 228 -17.79 -10.38 -27.85
N GLN A 229 -17.81 -11.58 -27.32
CA GLN A 229 -18.36 -12.77 -27.98
C GLN A 229 -19.86 -12.64 -28.30
N ASN A 230 -20.66 -11.95 -27.47
CA ASN A 230 -22.09 -11.70 -27.70
C ASN A 230 -22.37 -10.46 -28.56
N SER A 231 -21.35 -9.64 -28.89
CA SER A 231 -21.50 -8.48 -29.78
C SER A 231 -21.15 -8.80 -31.24
N GLU A 232 -20.67 -9.99 -31.50
CA GLU A 232 -20.31 -10.50 -32.84
C GLU A 232 -21.41 -11.45 -33.40
N VAL A 233 -22.50 -11.67 -32.64
CA VAL A 233 -23.71 -12.40 -33.07
C VAL A 233 -24.86 -11.40 -33.35
#